data_ed3f4f80458a0a52d0e194ed02be7d45
#
_entry.id   ed3f4f80458a0a52d0e194ed02be7d45
#
_cell.length_a   1.000
_cell.length_b   1.000
_cell.length_c   1.000
_cell.angle_alpha   90.00
_cell.angle_beta   90.00
_cell.angle_gamma   90.00
#
_symmetry.space_group_name_H-M   'P 1'
#
loop_
_entity.id
_entity.type
_entity.pdbx_description
1 polymer ?
#
loop_
_entity_poly.entity_id
_entity_poly.type
_entity_poly.pdbx_seq_one_letter_code
_entity_poly.pdbx_strand_id
1 'polypeptide(L)'
;MGKKSIMRMLLTLSISQICYAFITVMIFGLGTFFLVETGFILSPDVINQNVETVKNNALNGTLDEVSIPDYIEYAKLSESGDYVYGSIQDEELIKEVCEKGKVNQLRFMNGTTYELIGNSSEKWILGYKSATSQFSNNFLRNIFPSADLTIIICFLLTVIIGFLAILKLYRNQLSKELNKITNIQKTILSDDEEIS
;
A
#
# COMPACT_ATOMS: atom_id res chain seq x y z
N MET A 1 -34.06 -31.96 5.71
CA MET A 1 -33.84 -30.54 5.23
C MET A 1 -34.24 -30.43 3.77
N GLY A 2 -35.26 -29.66 3.43
CA GLY A 2 -35.70 -29.58 2.03
C GLY A 2 -34.73 -28.80 1.16
N LYS A 3 -34.64 -29.18 -0.12
CA LYS A 3 -33.81 -28.49 -1.17
C LYS A 3 -33.90 -26.97 -1.12
N LYS A 4 -35.08 -26.42 -0.74
CA LYS A 4 -35.32 -24.98 -0.54
C LYS A 4 -34.51 -24.37 0.60
N SER A 5 -34.25 -25.08 1.70
CA SER A 5 -33.50 -24.57 2.86
C SER A 5 -32.01 -24.43 2.56
N ILE A 6 -31.43 -25.42 1.86
CA ILE A 6 -30.00 -25.39 1.42
C ILE A 6 -29.81 -24.25 0.43
N MET A 7 -30.70 -24.11 -0.54
CA MET A 7 -30.64 -23.05 -1.54
C MET A 7 -30.70 -21.64 -0.91
N ARG A 8 -31.60 -21.46 0.08
CA ARG A 8 -31.68 -20.20 0.83
C ARG A 8 -30.39 -19.91 1.59
N MET A 9 -29.79 -20.92 2.21
CA MET A 9 -28.52 -20.78 2.93
C MET A 9 -27.37 -20.37 2.00
N LEU A 10 -27.23 -21.02 0.84
CA LEU A 10 -26.22 -20.67 -0.16
C LEU A 10 -26.41 -19.25 -0.69
N LEU A 11 -27.67 -18.88 -0.96
CA LEU A 11 -27.99 -17.51 -1.40
C LEU A 11 -27.59 -16.48 -0.33
N THR A 12 -27.92 -16.73 0.93
CA THR A 12 -27.55 -15.83 2.04
C THR A 12 -26.03 -15.75 2.19
N LEU A 13 -25.30 -16.84 2.05
CA LEU A 13 -23.83 -16.84 2.05
C LEU A 13 -23.28 -15.95 0.94
N SER A 14 -23.75 -16.13 -0.29
CA SER A 14 -23.29 -15.34 -1.44
C SER A 14 -23.58 -13.84 -1.27
N ILE A 15 -24.79 -13.49 -0.79
CA ILE A 15 -25.15 -12.10 -0.51
C ILE A 15 -24.24 -11.52 0.59
N SER A 16 -24.00 -12.26 1.68
CA SER A 16 -23.10 -11.82 2.75
C SER A 16 -21.69 -11.55 2.27
N GLN A 17 -21.15 -12.39 1.39
CA GLN A 17 -19.82 -12.20 0.80
C GLN A 17 -19.77 -10.96 -0.10
N ILE A 18 -20.79 -10.76 -0.93
CA ILE A 18 -20.88 -9.57 -1.81
C ILE A 18 -20.98 -8.30 -0.98
N CYS A 19 -21.87 -8.27 0.04
CA CYS A 19 -22.00 -7.12 0.92
C CYS A 19 -20.70 -6.83 1.67
N TYR A 20 -20.03 -7.87 2.19
CA TYR A 20 -18.73 -7.70 2.85
C TYR A 20 -17.68 -7.12 1.91
N ALA A 21 -17.55 -7.66 0.69
CA ALA A 21 -16.61 -7.15 -0.30
C ALA A 21 -16.88 -5.67 -0.63
N PHE A 22 -18.16 -5.31 -0.86
CA PHE A 22 -18.56 -3.93 -1.14
C PHE A 22 -18.21 -2.98 0.02
N ILE A 23 -18.54 -3.35 1.26
CA ILE A 23 -18.21 -2.55 2.45
C ILE A 23 -16.69 -2.40 2.59
N THR A 24 -15.91 -3.46 2.36
CA THR A 24 -14.45 -3.42 2.43
C THR A 24 -13.88 -2.45 1.37
N VAL A 25 -14.37 -2.50 0.13
CA VAL A 25 -13.96 -1.56 -0.92
C VAL A 25 -14.25 -0.12 -0.53
N MET A 26 -15.44 0.15 0.02
CA MET A 26 -15.82 1.49 0.46
C MET A 26 -14.94 2.00 1.61
N ILE A 27 -14.66 1.17 2.61
CA ILE A 27 -13.80 1.54 3.76
C ILE A 27 -12.38 1.84 3.28
N PHE A 28 -11.80 0.97 2.44
CA PHE A 28 -10.44 1.18 1.93
C PHE A 28 -10.36 2.38 0.98
N GLY A 29 -11.36 2.58 0.11
CA GLY A 29 -11.39 3.73 -0.80
C GLY A 29 -11.49 5.06 -0.04
N LEU A 30 -12.45 5.18 0.87
CA LEU A 30 -12.61 6.39 1.70
C LEU A 30 -11.41 6.58 2.64
N GLY A 31 -10.89 5.49 3.23
CA GLY A 31 -9.72 5.54 4.09
C GLY A 31 -8.47 6.04 3.35
N THR A 32 -8.22 5.52 2.15
CA THR A 32 -7.09 5.96 1.32
C THR A 32 -7.24 7.43 0.93
N PHE A 33 -8.43 7.84 0.49
CA PHE A 33 -8.72 9.24 0.19
C PHE A 33 -8.39 10.15 1.39
N PHE A 34 -8.87 9.78 2.58
CA PHE A 34 -8.60 10.55 3.80
C PHE A 34 -7.09 10.61 4.13
N LEU A 35 -6.36 9.50 3.97
CA LEU A 35 -4.92 9.44 4.23
C LEU A 35 -4.12 10.35 3.26
N VAL A 36 -4.57 10.47 2.02
CA VAL A 36 -3.97 11.39 1.03
C VAL A 36 -4.31 12.83 1.37
N GLU A 37 -5.58 13.15 1.65
CA GLU A 37 -6.03 14.51 2.00
C GLU A 37 -5.36 15.05 3.27
N THR A 38 -5.12 14.19 4.25
CA THR A 38 -4.41 14.58 5.49
C THR A 38 -2.88 14.69 5.31
N GLY A 39 -2.35 14.35 4.14
CA GLY A 39 -0.91 14.33 3.88
C GLY A 39 -0.16 13.20 4.58
N PHE A 40 -0.87 12.20 5.12
CA PHE A 40 -0.24 11.00 5.68
C PHE A 40 0.38 10.13 4.58
N ILE A 41 -0.24 10.15 3.39
CA ILE A 41 0.28 9.57 2.16
C ILE A 41 0.53 10.71 1.17
N LEU A 42 1.75 10.80 0.69
CA LEU A 42 2.15 11.73 -0.37
C LEU A 42 1.83 11.11 -1.73
N SER A 43 0.93 11.74 -2.46
CA SER A 43 0.63 11.31 -3.83
C SER A 43 1.79 11.65 -4.78
N PRO A 44 1.90 10.97 -5.94
CA PRO A 44 2.90 11.31 -6.96
C PRO A 44 2.86 12.78 -7.39
N ASP A 45 1.68 13.38 -7.46
CA ASP A 45 1.52 14.78 -7.86
C ASP A 45 2.12 15.73 -6.82
N VAL A 46 1.88 15.48 -5.53
CA VAL A 46 2.47 16.27 -4.43
C VAL A 46 3.99 16.13 -4.42
N ILE A 47 4.49 14.90 -4.61
CA ILE A 47 5.94 14.64 -4.68
C ILE A 47 6.55 15.42 -5.85
N ASN A 48 5.95 15.34 -7.04
CA ASN A 48 6.44 16.03 -8.24
C ASN A 48 6.43 17.55 -8.07
N GLN A 49 5.37 18.14 -7.49
CA GLN A 49 5.29 19.56 -7.21
C GLN A 49 6.43 20.02 -6.27
N ASN A 50 6.68 19.25 -5.20
CA ASN A 50 7.75 19.56 -4.27
C ASN A 50 9.13 19.40 -4.91
N VAL A 51 9.34 18.37 -5.72
CA VAL A 51 10.57 18.18 -6.50
C VAL A 51 10.80 19.38 -7.45
N GLU A 52 9.79 19.80 -8.18
CA GLU A 52 9.92 20.98 -9.07
C GLU A 52 10.20 22.27 -8.29
N THR A 53 9.63 22.45 -7.11
CA THR A 53 9.94 23.58 -6.23
C THR A 53 11.40 23.54 -5.79
N VAL A 54 11.91 22.41 -5.35
CA VAL A 54 13.31 22.22 -4.96
C VAL A 54 14.24 22.47 -6.15
N LYS A 55 13.93 21.98 -7.35
CA LYS A 55 14.68 22.21 -8.58
C LYS A 55 14.76 23.70 -8.91
N ASN A 56 13.64 24.39 -8.87
CA ASN A 56 13.60 25.83 -9.17
C ASN A 56 14.44 26.63 -8.17
N ASN A 57 14.40 26.27 -6.88
CA ASN A 57 15.23 26.91 -5.87
C ASN A 57 16.74 26.64 -6.11
N ALA A 58 17.10 25.41 -6.51
CA ALA A 58 18.48 25.05 -6.86
C ALA A 58 18.98 25.86 -8.07
N LEU A 59 18.18 25.98 -9.12
CA LEU A 59 18.52 26.77 -10.33
C LEU A 59 18.69 28.26 -10.02
N ASN A 60 17.88 28.79 -9.10
CA ASN A 60 17.95 30.19 -8.69
C ASN A 60 19.04 30.47 -7.65
N GLY A 61 19.75 29.45 -7.15
CA GLY A 61 20.75 29.60 -6.09
C GLY A 61 20.16 29.95 -4.73
N THR A 62 18.90 29.67 -4.50
CA THR A 62 18.15 29.95 -3.26
C THR A 62 17.82 28.68 -2.47
N LEU A 63 18.33 27.52 -2.88
CA LEU A 63 18.08 26.27 -2.20
C LEU A 63 18.83 26.21 -0.87
N ASP A 64 18.07 26.04 0.21
CA ASP A 64 18.58 25.76 1.54
C ASP A 64 18.27 24.29 1.91
N GLU A 65 19.21 23.64 2.60
CA GLU A 65 19.07 22.25 3.08
C GLU A 65 17.77 22.04 3.87
N VAL A 66 17.44 22.99 4.75
CA VAL A 66 16.22 22.94 5.59
C VAL A 66 14.93 22.97 4.77
N SER A 67 14.99 23.48 3.54
CA SER A 67 13.84 23.55 2.64
C SER A 67 13.60 22.28 1.82
N ILE A 68 14.53 21.32 1.86
CA ILE A 68 14.41 20.04 1.14
C ILE A 68 13.57 19.08 1.98
N PRO A 69 12.43 18.59 1.46
CA PRO A 69 11.64 17.57 2.15
C PRO A 69 12.45 16.30 2.44
N ASP A 70 12.24 15.69 3.59
CA ASP A 70 12.99 14.52 4.08
C ASP A 70 12.81 13.24 3.24
N TYR A 71 11.86 13.21 2.30
CA TYR A 71 11.68 12.15 1.31
C TYR A 71 12.41 12.40 -0.01
N ILE A 72 13.12 13.52 -0.16
CA ILE A 72 14.03 13.83 -1.28
C ILE A 72 15.44 13.65 -0.77
N GLU A 73 16.17 12.69 -1.32
CA GLU A 73 17.59 12.53 -1.09
C GLU A 73 18.36 13.63 -1.84
N TYR A 74 19.46 14.10 -1.29
CA TYR A 74 20.25 15.14 -1.94
C TYR A 74 21.73 15.02 -1.68
N ALA A 75 22.53 15.59 -2.59
CA ALA A 75 23.93 15.86 -2.38
C ALA A 75 24.27 17.23 -2.95
N LYS A 76 24.94 18.06 -2.17
CA LYS A 76 25.55 19.32 -2.64
C LYS A 76 26.94 19.03 -3.17
N LEU A 77 27.24 19.56 -4.35
CA LEU A 77 28.55 19.46 -5.00
C LEU A 77 29.21 20.83 -5.06
N SER A 78 30.54 20.82 -5.08
CA SER A 78 31.34 21.98 -5.38
C SER A 78 31.21 22.39 -6.86
N GLU A 79 31.77 23.53 -7.23
CA GLU A 79 31.89 23.94 -8.64
C GLU A 79 32.65 22.89 -9.49
N SER A 80 33.67 22.25 -8.92
CA SER A 80 34.44 21.16 -9.55
C SER A 80 33.65 19.85 -9.68
N GLY A 81 32.52 19.71 -8.99
CA GLY A 81 31.69 18.51 -8.98
C GLY A 81 32.02 17.54 -7.84
N ASP A 82 32.88 17.94 -6.90
CA ASP A 82 33.21 17.14 -5.73
C ASP A 82 32.10 17.20 -4.68
N TYR A 83 31.87 16.07 -4.00
CA TYR A 83 30.89 16.01 -2.91
C TYR A 83 31.25 16.93 -1.74
N VAL A 84 30.29 17.72 -1.29
CA VAL A 84 30.44 18.60 -0.13
C VAL A 84 29.69 18.05 1.07
N TYR A 85 28.38 17.86 0.95
CA TYR A 85 27.52 17.24 1.98
C TYR A 85 26.18 16.79 1.39
N GLY A 86 25.44 15.97 2.14
CA GLY A 86 24.09 15.52 1.77
C GLY A 86 23.73 14.15 2.31
N SER A 87 22.56 13.67 1.98
CA SER A 87 22.08 12.33 2.32
C SER A 87 22.59 11.25 1.35
N ILE A 88 22.92 11.63 0.10
CA ILE A 88 23.51 10.73 -0.89
C ILE A 88 25.04 10.68 -0.66
N GLN A 89 25.54 9.53 -0.20
CA GLN A 89 26.97 9.36 0.11
C GLN A 89 27.67 8.33 -0.84
N ASP A 90 26.94 7.79 -1.79
CA ASP A 90 27.46 6.82 -2.76
C ASP A 90 28.27 7.53 -3.85
N GLU A 91 29.59 7.46 -3.77
CA GLU A 91 30.52 8.15 -4.69
C GLU A 91 30.37 7.64 -6.14
N GLU A 92 30.09 6.35 -6.34
CA GLU A 92 29.90 5.78 -7.69
C GLU A 92 28.62 6.35 -8.31
N LEU A 93 27.55 6.42 -7.54
CA LEU A 93 26.28 7.03 -7.97
C LEU A 93 26.46 8.52 -8.29
N ILE A 94 27.14 9.27 -7.43
CA ILE A 94 27.42 10.70 -7.64
C ILE A 94 28.16 10.89 -8.96
N LYS A 95 29.20 10.11 -9.19
CA LYS A 95 29.98 10.15 -10.43
C LYS A 95 29.14 9.84 -11.67
N GLU A 96 28.34 8.77 -11.59
CA GLU A 96 27.44 8.37 -12.67
C GLU A 96 26.42 9.47 -13.00
N VAL A 97 25.84 10.11 -11.98
CA VAL A 97 24.89 11.22 -12.17
C VAL A 97 25.57 12.44 -12.75
N CYS A 98 26.78 12.75 -12.33
CA CYS A 98 27.57 13.85 -12.90
C CYS A 98 27.90 13.63 -14.40
N GLU A 99 28.20 12.39 -14.78
CA GLU A 99 28.51 12.04 -16.17
C GLU A 99 27.26 12.02 -17.08
N LYS A 100 26.12 11.50 -16.56
CA LYS A 100 24.89 11.28 -17.35
C LYS A 100 23.85 12.38 -17.19
N GLY A 101 23.97 13.23 -16.19
CA GLY A 101 22.99 14.25 -15.81
C GLY A 101 21.73 13.68 -15.11
N LYS A 102 21.32 12.46 -15.47
CA LYS A 102 20.15 11.79 -14.89
C LYS A 102 20.33 10.26 -14.88
N VAL A 103 20.05 9.64 -13.76
CA VAL A 103 20.14 8.18 -13.57
C VAL A 103 18.86 7.67 -12.89
N ASN A 104 18.29 6.58 -13.42
CA ASN A 104 17.14 5.92 -12.82
C ASN A 104 17.59 4.57 -12.25
N GLN A 105 17.51 4.43 -10.94
CA GLN A 105 17.76 3.16 -10.27
C GLN A 105 16.43 2.44 -10.00
N LEU A 106 16.20 1.34 -10.69
CA LEU A 106 15.03 0.50 -10.48
C LEU A 106 15.27 -0.46 -9.29
N ARG A 107 14.56 -0.28 -8.19
CA ARG A 107 14.47 -1.26 -7.10
C ARG A 107 13.00 -1.62 -6.88
N PHE A 108 12.61 -2.89 -7.10
CA PHE A 108 11.30 -3.45 -6.74
C PHE A 108 10.09 -2.54 -7.05
N MET A 109 9.81 -2.22 -8.29
CA MET A 109 8.69 -1.35 -8.72
C MET A 109 8.75 0.11 -8.20
N ASN A 110 9.75 0.49 -7.44
CA ASN A 110 9.87 1.81 -6.85
C ASN A 110 11.26 2.39 -7.17
N GLY A 111 11.44 2.79 -8.42
CA GLY A 111 12.68 3.38 -8.89
C GLY A 111 12.92 4.77 -8.31
N THR A 112 14.16 5.03 -7.87
CA THR A 112 14.61 6.38 -7.53
C THR A 112 15.24 7.01 -8.76
N THR A 113 14.83 8.22 -9.08
CA THR A 113 15.44 9.06 -10.09
C THR A 113 16.44 9.98 -9.42
N TYR A 114 17.67 9.96 -9.87
CA TYR A 114 18.72 10.90 -9.45
C TYR A 114 19.02 11.84 -10.60
N GLU A 115 19.03 13.14 -10.33
CA GLU A 115 19.18 14.17 -11.35
C GLU A 115 20.12 15.27 -10.88
N LEU A 116 21.07 15.65 -11.73
CA LEU A 116 21.98 16.77 -11.49
C LEU A 116 21.29 18.09 -11.87
N ILE A 117 21.25 19.00 -10.92
CA ILE A 117 20.58 20.30 -11.07
C ILE A 117 21.49 21.38 -10.50
N GLY A 118 21.42 22.56 -11.03
CA GLY A 118 22.16 23.69 -10.49
C GLY A 118 22.46 24.75 -11.53
N ASN A 119 23.14 25.76 -11.08
CA ASN A 119 23.63 26.90 -11.88
C ASN A 119 25.17 26.88 -11.97
N SER A 120 25.77 27.97 -12.43
CA SER A 120 27.23 28.07 -12.57
C SER A 120 28.00 28.07 -11.24
N SER A 121 27.36 28.35 -10.12
CA SER A 121 27.99 28.46 -8.79
C SER A 121 27.65 27.33 -7.84
N GLU A 122 26.51 26.68 -8.00
CA GLU A 122 26.05 25.61 -7.11
C GLU A 122 25.46 24.46 -7.90
N LYS A 123 25.87 23.24 -7.56
CA LYS A 123 25.36 21.99 -8.14
C LYS A 123 24.77 21.09 -7.07
N TRP A 124 23.65 20.48 -7.38
CA TRP A 124 22.93 19.58 -6.49
C TRP A 124 22.57 18.30 -7.23
N ILE A 125 22.67 17.17 -6.57
CA ILE A 125 22.02 15.93 -7.00
C ILE A 125 20.78 15.76 -6.15
N LEU A 126 19.62 15.54 -6.80
CA LEU A 126 18.37 15.24 -6.13
C LEU A 126 17.95 13.81 -6.47
N GLY A 127 17.65 13.02 -5.43
CA GLY A 127 17.13 11.66 -5.54
C GLY A 127 15.67 11.64 -5.07
N TYR A 128 14.74 11.20 -5.95
CA TYR A 128 13.31 11.19 -5.63
C TYR A 128 12.58 10.03 -6.30
N LYS A 129 11.46 9.63 -5.70
CA LYS A 129 10.59 8.57 -6.19
C LYS A 129 9.26 9.18 -6.59
N SER A 130 9.05 9.40 -7.88
CA SER A 130 7.86 10.08 -8.40
C SER A 130 6.79 9.16 -8.97
N ALA A 131 7.06 7.86 -9.08
CA ALA A 131 6.17 6.91 -9.75
C ALA A 131 5.08 6.32 -8.83
N THR A 132 5.27 6.37 -7.52
CA THR A 132 4.37 5.74 -6.53
C THR A 132 4.15 6.65 -5.32
N SER A 133 2.98 6.50 -4.70
CA SER A 133 2.68 7.18 -3.44
C SER A 133 3.61 6.68 -2.33
N GLN A 134 3.97 7.59 -1.43
CA GLN A 134 4.86 7.32 -0.30
C GLN A 134 4.20 7.72 1.03
N PHE A 135 4.60 7.07 2.12
CA PHE A 135 4.24 7.55 3.45
C PHE A 135 5.02 8.83 3.79
N SER A 136 4.34 9.84 4.35
CA SER A 136 5.01 11.04 4.85
C SER A 136 5.92 10.74 6.04
N ASN A 137 5.54 9.75 6.86
CA ASN A 137 6.31 9.33 8.00
C ASN A 137 7.56 8.54 7.56
N ASN A 138 8.76 8.98 7.97
CA ASN A 138 10.05 8.39 7.61
C ASN A 138 10.19 6.93 8.03
N PHE A 139 9.71 6.57 9.23
CA PHE A 139 9.75 5.20 9.71
C PHE A 139 8.92 4.26 8.82
N LEU A 140 7.69 4.66 8.47
CA LEU A 140 6.83 3.86 7.58
C LEU A 140 7.40 3.77 6.17
N ARG A 141 7.98 4.85 5.65
CA ARG A 141 8.62 4.88 4.33
C ARG A 141 9.81 3.92 4.23
N ASN A 142 10.57 3.77 5.32
CA ASN A 142 11.71 2.84 5.36
C ASN A 142 11.27 1.36 5.39
N ILE A 143 10.17 1.05 6.07
CA ILE A 143 9.64 -0.32 6.14
C ILE A 143 8.84 -0.67 4.89
N PHE A 144 8.02 0.26 4.42
CA PHE A 144 7.10 0.08 3.30
C PHE A 144 7.50 0.99 2.13
N PRO A 145 8.17 0.45 1.11
CA PRO A 145 8.73 1.25 0.02
C PRO A 145 7.68 1.94 -0.86
N SER A 146 6.43 1.47 -0.84
CA SER A 146 5.30 2.04 -1.57
C SER A 146 4.04 1.99 -0.70
N ALA A 147 3.38 3.14 -0.53
CA ALA A 147 2.11 3.22 0.17
C ALA A 147 1.01 2.48 -0.61
N ASP A 148 0.99 2.62 -1.95
CA ASP A 148 0.00 1.97 -2.82
C ASP A 148 0.05 0.44 -2.69
N LEU A 149 1.25 -0.14 -2.79
CA LEU A 149 1.44 -1.59 -2.66
C LEU A 149 1.02 -2.09 -1.27
N THR A 150 1.36 -1.35 -0.23
CA THR A 150 0.99 -1.68 1.15
C THR A 150 -0.52 -1.68 1.34
N ILE A 151 -1.23 -0.67 0.82
CA ILE A 151 -2.68 -0.58 0.88
C ILE A 151 -3.32 -1.75 0.14
N ILE A 152 -2.83 -2.10 -1.06
CA ILE A 152 -3.33 -3.23 -1.84
C ILE A 152 -3.16 -4.55 -1.07
N ILE A 153 -2.00 -4.78 -0.46
CA ILE A 153 -1.75 -5.99 0.33
C ILE A 153 -2.69 -6.04 1.54
N CYS A 154 -2.83 -4.95 2.29
CA CYS A 154 -3.74 -4.88 3.43
C CYS A 154 -5.20 -5.11 3.02
N PHE A 155 -5.63 -4.54 1.89
CA PHE A 155 -6.95 -4.77 1.32
C PHE A 155 -7.18 -6.25 1.01
N LEU A 156 -6.27 -6.89 0.27
CA LEU A 156 -6.37 -8.31 -0.10
C LEU A 156 -6.41 -9.22 1.14
N LEU A 157 -5.56 -8.97 2.12
CA LEU A 157 -5.55 -9.73 3.38
C LEU A 157 -6.88 -9.58 4.12
N THR A 158 -7.43 -8.36 4.19
CA THR A 158 -8.73 -8.09 4.84
C THR A 158 -9.85 -8.85 4.14
N VAL A 159 -9.89 -8.84 2.80
CA VAL A 159 -10.89 -9.57 2.01
C VAL A 159 -10.79 -11.07 2.27
N ILE A 160 -9.59 -11.64 2.23
CA ILE A 160 -9.37 -13.08 2.46
C ILE A 160 -9.81 -13.49 3.87
N ILE A 161 -9.36 -12.76 4.90
CA ILE A 161 -9.69 -13.06 6.30
C ILE A 161 -11.20 -12.99 6.52
N GLY A 162 -11.86 -11.96 5.99
CA GLY A 162 -13.32 -11.83 6.12
C GLY A 162 -14.10 -12.93 5.41
N PHE A 163 -13.68 -13.33 4.20
CA PHE A 163 -14.30 -14.45 3.51
C PHE A 163 -14.14 -15.75 4.28
N LEU A 164 -12.96 -16.03 4.83
CA LEU A 164 -12.73 -17.22 5.66
C LEU A 164 -13.57 -17.20 6.93
N ALA A 165 -13.73 -16.05 7.57
CA ALA A 165 -14.58 -15.87 8.75
C ALA A 165 -16.06 -16.16 8.42
N ILE A 166 -16.58 -15.60 7.32
CA ILE A 166 -17.94 -15.85 6.84
C ILE A 166 -18.14 -17.36 6.55
N LEU A 167 -17.23 -18.00 5.82
CA LEU A 167 -17.29 -19.43 5.53
C LEU A 167 -17.31 -20.26 6.80
N LYS A 168 -16.48 -19.93 7.80
CA LYS A 168 -16.44 -20.63 9.09
C LYS A 168 -17.78 -20.54 9.83
N LEU A 169 -18.40 -19.35 9.85
CA LEU A 169 -19.70 -19.15 10.47
C LEU A 169 -20.78 -20.01 9.81
N TYR A 170 -20.83 -20.05 8.48
CA TYR A 170 -21.81 -20.85 7.73
C TYR A 170 -21.55 -22.35 7.91
N ARG A 171 -20.30 -22.80 7.92
CA ARG A 171 -19.96 -24.21 8.22
C ARG A 171 -20.46 -24.62 9.59
N ASN A 172 -20.29 -23.76 10.60
CA ASN A 172 -20.76 -24.06 11.95
C ASN A 172 -22.29 -24.13 12.04
N GLN A 173 -23.01 -23.26 11.32
CA GLN A 173 -24.47 -23.31 11.23
C GLN A 173 -24.94 -24.60 10.55
N LEU A 174 -24.33 -24.97 9.42
CA LEU A 174 -24.65 -26.18 8.68
C LEU A 174 -24.42 -27.45 9.54
N SER A 175 -23.31 -27.50 10.27
CA SER A 175 -23.00 -28.62 11.18
C SER A 175 -24.07 -28.76 12.29
N LYS A 176 -24.52 -27.65 12.87
CA LYS A 176 -25.58 -27.65 13.88
C LYS A 176 -26.91 -28.20 13.33
N GLU A 177 -27.27 -27.78 12.12
CA GLU A 177 -28.51 -28.25 11.48
C GLU A 177 -28.42 -29.74 11.10
N LEU A 178 -27.30 -30.22 10.60
CA LEU A 178 -27.06 -31.63 10.30
C LEU A 178 -27.15 -32.48 11.57
N ASN A 179 -26.55 -32.06 12.67
CA ASN A 179 -26.62 -32.76 13.95
C ASN A 179 -28.05 -32.86 14.47
N LYS A 180 -28.88 -31.82 14.32
CA LYS A 180 -30.31 -31.88 14.67
C LYS A 180 -31.05 -32.96 13.87
N ILE A 181 -30.83 -33.01 12.55
CA ILE A 181 -31.46 -34.00 11.68
C ILE A 181 -31.05 -35.42 12.07
N THR A 182 -29.76 -35.66 12.33
CA THR A 182 -29.23 -36.95 12.75
C THR A 182 -29.84 -37.38 14.10
N ASN A 183 -30.01 -36.48 15.03
CA ASN A 183 -30.64 -36.78 16.31
C ASN A 183 -32.14 -37.13 16.15
N ILE A 184 -32.88 -36.43 15.31
CA ILE A 184 -34.28 -36.75 15.01
C ILE A 184 -34.40 -38.11 14.36
N GLN A 185 -33.53 -38.44 13.41
CA GLN A 185 -33.52 -39.79 12.79
C GLN A 185 -33.26 -40.90 13.81
N LYS A 186 -32.31 -40.70 14.74
CA LYS A 186 -32.04 -41.67 15.81
C LYS A 186 -33.26 -41.90 16.72
N THR A 187 -33.95 -40.78 17.09
CA THR A 187 -35.16 -40.90 17.92
C THR A 187 -36.28 -41.68 17.22
N ILE A 188 -36.51 -41.41 15.92
CA ILE A 188 -37.53 -42.16 15.14
C ILE A 188 -37.20 -43.64 15.04
N LEU A 189 -35.93 -43.98 14.80
CA LEU A 189 -35.51 -45.39 14.72
C LEU A 189 -35.61 -46.12 16.06
N SER A 190 -35.35 -45.44 17.19
CA SER A 190 -35.50 -46.04 18.52
C SER A 190 -36.99 -46.27 18.89
N ASP A 191 -37.90 -45.38 18.49
CA ASP A 191 -39.33 -45.53 18.71
C ASP A 191 -39.94 -46.70 17.89
N ASP A 192 -39.42 -46.96 16.66
CA ASP A 192 -39.84 -48.08 15.83
C ASP A 192 -39.36 -49.46 16.38
N GLU A 193 -38.23 -49.51 17.09
CA GLU A 193 -37.73 -50.74 17.75
C GLU A 193 -38.50 -51.08 19.04
N GLU A 194 -39.12 -50.11 19.73
CA GLU A 194 -39.96 -50.39 20.91
C GLU A 194 -41.38 -50.88 20.55
N ILE A 195 -41.81 -50.80 19.29
CA ILE A 195 -43.15 -51.18 18.83
C ILE A 195 -43.17 -52.58 18.16
N SER A 196 -42.02 -53.19 17.93
CA SER A 196 -41.91 -54.51 17.30
C SER A 196 -41.59 -55.57 18.35
#